data_5d059b197a2cac7e92c02aa594b5124c
#
_entry.id   5d059b197a2cac7e92c02aa594b5124c
#
_cell.length_a   1.000
_cell.length_b   1.000
_cell.length_c   1.000
_cell.angle_alpha   90.00
_cell.angle_beta   90.00
_cell.angle_gamma   90.00
#
_symmetry.space_group_name_H-M   'P 1'
#
loop_
_entity.id
_entity.type
_entity.pdbx_description
1 polymer ?
#
loop_
_entity_poly.entity_id
_entity_poly.type
_entity_poly.pdbx_seq_one_letter_code
_entity_poly.pdbx_strand_id
1 'polypeptide(L)'
;GKSTLLRCINRLIEPTEGRIEWNGTDITDATDEELRQIRRKIGMIFQQFNLVRRSSVMTNVLSGRLGYNNPMWSLVNHFPAEDKRLALEKLQRVGIREKAYVRADQLSGGQQQRVGIARALMQEPELMLADEPVASLDPATSDSVMKYLGQLNKEDGITVLCSLHFLSLARRYADRII
;
A
#
# COMPACT_ATOMS: atom_id res chain seq x y z
N GLY A 1 -0.66 -18.76 -5.56
CA GLY A 1 -2.05 -18.70 -5.08
C GLY A 1 -2.39 -17.41 -4.35
N LYS A 2 -1.89 -17.18 -3.10
CA LYS A 2 -2.29 -16.03 -2.27
C LYS A 2 -2.01 -14.67 -2.93
N SER A 3 -0.80 -14.44 -3.40
CA SER A 3 -0.41 -13.18 -4.08
C SER A 3 -1.21 -12.95 -5.37
N THR A 4 -1.51 -14.02 -6.10
CA THR A 4 -2.36 -13.95 -7.30
C THR A 4 -3.76 -13.48 -6.94
N LEU A 5 -4.36 -14.05 -5.88
CA LEU A 5 -5.68 -13.65 -5.40
C LEU A 5 -5.73 -12.15 -5.03
N LEU A 6 -4.74 -11.65 -4.25
CA LEU A 6 -4.67 -10.23 -3.93
C LEU A 6 -4.57 -9.34 -5.17
N ARG A 7 -3.79 -9.77 -6.16
CA ARG A 7 -3.63 -9.04 -7.42
C ARG A 7 -4.87 -9.12 -8.32
N CYS A 8 -5.66 -10.20 -8.24
CA CYS A 8 -6.95 -10.26 -8.90
C CYS A 8 -7.95 -9.29 -8.27
N ILE A 9 -7.99 -9.17 -6.94
CA ILE A 9 -8.90 -8.23 -6.25
C ILE A 9 -8.68 -6.78 -6.74
N ASN A 10 -7.42 -6.39 -6.96
CA ASN A 10 -7.08 -5.07 -7.51
C ASN A 10 -7.01 -5.05 -9.05
N ARG A 11 -7.38 -6.17 -9.70
CA ARG A 11 -7.30 -6.38 -11.15
C ARG A 11 -5.96 -5.97 -11.77
N LEU A 12 -4.87 -6.19 -11.05
CA LEU A 12 -3.51 -6.21 -11.60
C LEU A 12 -3.24 -7.48 -12.39
N ILE A 13 -4.00 -8.54 -12.11
CA ILE A 13 -4.07 -9.79 -12.86
C ILE A 13 -5.56 -10.05 -13.11
N GLU A 14 -5.91 -10.33 -14.36
CA GLU A 14 -7.28 -10.68 -14.71
C GLU A 14 -7.63 -12.04 -14.12
N PRO A 15 -8.78 -12.18 -13.41
CA PRO A 15 -9.25 -13.48 -12.95
C PRO A 15 -9.65 -14.35 -14.15
N THR A 16 -9.30 -15.64 -14.10
CA THR A 16 -9.69 -16.60 -15.15
C THR A 16 -11.17 -16.93 -15.05
N GLU A 17 -11.68 -17.02 -13.84
CA GLU A 17 -13.07 -17.33 -13.50
C GLU A 17 -13.44 -16.70 -12.17
N GLY A 18 -14.74 -16.58 -11.90
CA GLY A 18 -15.26 -16.02 -10.66
C GLY A 18 -15.70 -14.58 -10.80
N ARG A 19 -16.11 -14.00 -9.67
CA ARG A 19 -16.69 -12.67 -9.60
C ARG A 19 -16.04 -11.87 -8.47
N ILE A 20 -15.79 -10.59 -8.72
CA ILE A 20 -15.25 -9.65 -7.75
C ILE A 20 -16.27 -8.54 -7.55
N GLU A 21 -16.75 -8.39 -6.32
CA GLU A 21 -17.68 -7.33 -5.95
C GLU A 21 -17.01 -6.31 -5.03
N TRP A 22 -17.19 -5.04 -5.34
CA TRP A 22 -16.75 -3.91 -4.51
C TRP A 22 -17.96 -3.07 -4.10
N ASN A 23 -18.27 -3.04 -2.79
CA ASN A 23 -19.42 -2.32 -2.25
C ASN A 23 -20.75 -2.59 -3.01
N GLY A 24 -20.97 -3.88 -3.35
CA GLY A 24 -22.18 -4.31 -4.07
C GLY A 24 -22.13 -4.09 -5.58
N THR A 25 -21.03 -3.56 -6.12
CA THR A 25 -20.83 -3.39 -7.56
C THR A 25 -19.88 -4.48 -8.07
N ASP A 26 -20.30 -5.18 -9.14
CA ASP A 26 -19.43 -6.13 -9.85
C ASP A 26 -18.33 -5.35 -10.59
N ILE A 27 -17.09 -5.67 -10.26
CA ILE A 27 -15.91 -5.04 -10.88
C ILE A 27 -15.15 -6.01 -11.76
N THR A 28 -15.67 -7.21 -11.97
CA THR A 28 -14.99 -8.25 -12.77
C THR A 28 -14.78 -7.79 -14.22
N ASP A 29 -15.79 -7.13 -14.79
CA ASP A 29 -15.75 -6.61 -16.17
C ASP A 29 -15.72 -5.06 -16.21
N ALA A 30 -15.34 -4.41 -15.09
CA ALA A 30 -15.29 -2.95 -15.02
C ALA A 30 -14.32 -2.37 -16.07
N THR A 31 -14.70 -1.26 -16.65
CA THR A 31 -13.88 -0.49 -17.59
C THR A 31 -12.64 0.07 -16.93
N ASP A 32 -11.64 0.47 -17.70
CA ASP A 32 -10.40 1.05 -17.19
C ASP A 32 -10.65 2.31 -16.33
N GLU A 33 -11.64 3.13 -16.67
CA GLU A 33 -11.97 4.32 -15.90
C GLU A 33 -12.63 3.96 -14.56
N GLU A 34 -13.55 3.01 -14.54
CA GLU A 34 -14.16 2.48 -13.31
C GLU A 34 -13.11 1.85 -12.41
N LEU A 35 -12.23 1.02 -12.97
CA LEU A 35 -11.11 0.43 -12.24
C LEU A 35 -10.17 1.48 -11.67
N ARG A 36 -9.90 2.54 -12.40
CA ARG A 36 -9.09 3.66 -11.91
C ARG A 36 -9.71 4.32 -10.68
N GLN A 37 -11.03 4.51 -10.68
CA GLN A 37 -11.76 5.06 -9.53
C GLN A 37 -11.70 4.10 -8.32
N ILE A 38 -11.92 2.81 -8.55
CA ILE A 38 -11.87 1.78 -7.51
C ILE A 38 -10.45 1.65 -6.94
N ARG A 39 -9.43 1.61 -7.80
CA ARG A 39 -8.03 1.51 -7.39
C ARG A 39 -7.55 2.69 -6.54
N ARG A 40 -8.19 3.85 -6.62
CA ARG A 40 -7.94 4.96 -5.66
C ARG A 40 -8.33 4.61 -4.24
N LYS A 41 -9.30 3.70 -4.07
CA LYS A 41 -9.80 3.24 -2.77
C LYS A 41 -9.08 2.00 -2.24
N ILE A 42 -8.19 1.41 -3.03
CA ILE A 42 -7.45 0.20 -2.68
C ILE A 42 -5.96 0.51 -2.61
N GLY A 43 -5.41 0.57 -1.41
CA GLY A 43 -3.97 0.66 -1.20
C GLY A 43 -3.31 -0.70 -1.36
N MET A 44 -2.11 -0.76 -1.95
CA MET A 44 -1.38 -2.02 -2.08
C MET A 44 0.05 -1.92 -1.54
N ILE A 45 0.38 -2.84 -0.65
CA ILE A 45 1.71 -3.06 -0.10
C ILE A 45 2.28 -4.31 -0.75
N PHE A 46 3.43 -4.18 -1.40
CA PHE A 46 4.07 -5.26 -2.16
C PHE A 46 5.18 -5.91 -1.34
N GLN A 47 5.42 -7.20 -1.55
CA GLN A 47 6.49 -7.98 -0.94
C GLN A 47 7.88 -7.38 -1.19
N GLN A 48 8.16 -6.88 -2.39
CA GLN A 48 9.46 -6.32 -2.78
C GLN A 48 9.50 -4.78 -2.68
N PHE A 49 8.66 -4.17 -1.84
CA PHE A 49 8.53 -2.72 -1.62
C PHE A 49 8.17 -1.92 -2.89
N ASN A 50 8.65 -2.31 -4.07
CA ASN A 50 8.44 -1.67 -5.38
C ASN A 50 8.72 -0.16 -5.35
N LEU A 51 9.83 0.23 -4.73
CA LEU A 51 10.29 1.61 -4.68
C LEU A 51 11.20 1.94 -5.86
N VAL A 52 11.11 3.16 -6.36
CA VAL A 52 12.08 3.72 -7.29
C VAL A 52 13.37 4.02 -6.52
N ARG A 53 14.32 3.10 -6.57
CA ARG A 53 15.49 3.03 -5.68
C ARG A 53 16.33 4.31 -5.67
N ARG A 54 16.54 4.94 -6.83
CA ARG A 54 17.36 6.16 -6.98
C ARG A 54 16.60 7.45 -6.70
N SER A 55 15.29 7.39 -6.44
CA SER A 55 14.47 8.54 -6.09
C SER A 55 14.40 8.71 -4.57
N SER A 56 14.03 9.93 -4.13
CA SER A 56 13.82 10.22 -2.72
C SER A 56 12.62 9.45 -2.14
N VAL A 57 12.57 9.31 -0.83
CA VAL A 57 11.42 8.78 -0.08
C VAL A 57 10.17 9.61 -0.42
N MET A 58 10.29 10.94 -0.39
CA MET A 58 9.20 11.86 -0.74
C MET A 58 8.61 11.56 -2.13
N THR A 59 9.44 11.42 -3.16
CA THR A 59 9.00 11.09 -4.52
C THR A 59 8.29 9.74 -4.58
N ASN A 60 8.82 8.73 -3.88
CA ASN A 60 8.18 7.43 -3.78
C ASN A 60 6.80 7.49 -3.11
N VAL A 61 6.66 8.26 -2.04
CA VAL A 61 5.38 8.41 -1.33
C VAL A 61 4.38 9.19 -2.19
N LEU A 62 4.80 10.29 -2.80
CA LEU A 62 3.96 11.11 -3.70
C LEU A 62 3.43 10.31 -4.90
N SER A 63 4.13 9.26 -5.34
CA SER A 63 3.65 8.39 -6.43
C SER A 63 2.30 7.71 -6.08
N GLY A 64 1.93 7.58 -4.82
CA GLY A 64 0.61 7.13 -4.39
C GLY A 64 -0.54 8.06 -4.82
N ARG A 65 -0.26 9.33 -5.15
CA ARG A 65 -1.26 10.31 -5.65
C ARG A 65 -1.37 10.36 -7.18
N LEU A 66 -0.63 9.54 -7.92
CA LEU A 66 -0.67 9.54 -9.39
C LEU A 66 -2.07 9.32 -9.96
N GLY A 67 -2.90 8.53 -9.29
CA GLY A 67 -4.29 8.31 -9.69
C GLY A 67 -5.19 9.55 -9.56
N TYR A 68 -4.79 10.56 -8.79
CA TYR A 68 -5.56 11.77 -8.49
C TYR A 68 -5.09 12.99 -9.28
N ASN A 69 -3.85 13.00 -9.70
CA ASN A 69 -3.21 14.13 -10.37
C ASN A 69 -3.23 13.98 -11.90
N ASN A 70 -3.11 15.11 -12.60
CA ASN A 70 -2.98 15.08 -14.04
C ASN A 70 -1.66 14.38 -14.43
N PRO A 71 -1.68 13.38 -15.34
CA PRO A 71 -0.50 12.63 -15.75
C PRO A 71 0.66 13.49 -16.24
N MET A 72 0.38 14.60 -16.95
CA MET A 72 1.39 15.51 -17.47
C MET A 72 2.25 16.14 -16.35
N TRP A 73 1.63 16.61 -15.28
CA TRP A 73 2.35 17.20 -14.14
C TRP A 73 3.12 16.16 -13.33
N SER A 74 2.59 14.95 -13.26
CA SER A 74 3.23 13.83 -12.57
C SER A 74 4.54 13.40 -13.23
N LEU A 75 4.64 13.47 -14.56
CA LEU A 75 5.86 13.15 -15.32
C LEU A 75 7.05 14.05 -14.96
N VAL A 76 6.78 15.31 -14.62
CA VAL A 76 7.82 16.29 -14.21
C VAL A 76 7.96 16.38 -12.68
N ASN A 77 7.45 15.40 -11.92
CA ASN A 77 7.45 15.39 -10.44
C ASN A 77 6.83 16.65 -9.81
N HIS A 78 5.89 17.29 -10.53
CA HIS A 78 5.20 18.46 -10.02
C HIS A 78 3.93 18.03 -9.27
N PHE A 79 4.02 18.02 -7.95
CA PHE A 79 2.91 17.71 -7.05
C PHE A 79 2.46 18.97 -6.30
N PRO A 80 1.14 19.16 -6.07
CA PRO A 80 0.60 20.23 -5.26
C PRO A 80 1.26 20.30 -3.87
N ALA A 81 1.30 21.51 -3.28
CA ALA A 81 1.85 21.68 -1.93
C ALA A 81 1.08 20.86 -0.88
N GLU A 82 -0.22 20.68 -1.09
CA GLU A 82 -1.08 19.85 -0.23
C GLU A 82 -0.67 18.38 -0.24
N ASP A 83 -0.39 17.79 -1.42
CA ASP A 83 0.11 16.42 -1.54
C ASP A 83 1.46 16.24 -0.83
N LYS A 84 2.33 17.24 -0.91
CA LYS A 84 3.62 17.22 -0.19
C LYS A 84 3.43 17.27 1.33
N ARG A 85 2.48 18.08 1.80
CA ARG A 85 2.11 18.12 3.23
C ARG A 85 1.54 16.78 3.68
N LEU A 86 0.61 16.23 2.91
CA LEU A 86 0.03 14.91 3.17
C LEU A 86 1.10 13.81 3.20
N ALA A 87 2.05 13.83 2.26
CA ALA A 87 3.15 12.86 2.23
C ALA A 87 4.01 12.93 3.51
N LEU A 88 4.33 14.14 3.98
CA LEU A 88 5.06 14.32 5.25
C LEU A 88 4.26 13.80 6.45
N GLU A 89 2.94 13.99 6.46
CA GLU A 89 2.05 13.45 7.48
C GLU A 89 2.04 11.92 7.47
N LYS A 90 1.88 11.28 6.28
CA LYS A 90 1.93 9.81 6.18
C LYS A 90 3.30 9.26 6.58
N LEU A 91 4.40 9.94 6.21
CA LEU A 91 5.75 9.59 6.66
C LEU A 91 5.92 9.73 8.18
N GLN A 92 5.32 10.73 8.79
CA GLN A 92 5.30 10.89 10.26
C GLN A 92 4.57 9.73 10.92
N ARG A 93 3.41 9.34 10.39
CA ARG A 93 2.61 8.22 10.90
C ARG A 93 3.37 6.89 10.89
N VAL A 94 4.17 6.64 9.86
CA VAL A 94 5.02 5.44 9.80
C VAL A 94 6.39 5.61 10.48
N GLY A 95 6.67 6.77 11.09
CA GLY A 95 7.86 7.01 11.91
C GLY A 95 9.16 7.15 11.12
N ILE A 96 9.13 7.74 9.91
CA ILE A 96 10.34 7.97 9.07
C ILE A 96 10.33 9.34 8.37
N ARG A 97 9.63 10.33 8.93
CA ARG A 97 9.54 11.68 8.34
C ARG A 97 10.90 12.32 8.08
N GLU A 98 11.85 12.11 8.98
CA GLU A 98 13.22 12.64 8.90
C GLU A 98 13.99 12.11 7.68
N LYS A 99 13.53 11.00 7.08
CA LYS A 99 14.10 10.39 5.87
C LYS A 99 13.44 10.85 4.57
N ALA A 100 12.52 11.82 4.61
CA ALA A 100 11.71 12.23 3.45
C ALA A 100 12.54 12.55 2.19
N TYR A 101 13.70 13.13 2.36
CA TYR A 101 14.57 13.55 1.24
C TYR A 101 15.76 12.61 0.99
N VAL A 102 15.87 11.52 1.76
CA VAL A 102 16.88 10.48 1.56
C VAL A 102 16.48 9.60 0.37
N ARG A 103 17.45 9.07 -0.37
CA ARG A 103 17.18 8.12 -1.45
C ARG A 103 16.72 6.77 -0.90
N ALA A 104 15.77 6.14 -1.61
CA ALA A 104 15.19 4.87 -1.15
C ALA A 104 16.20 3.72 -1.09
N ASP A 105 17.26 3.72 -1.90
CA ASP A 105 18.33 2.70 -1.87
C ASP A 105 19.28 2.83 -0.66
N GLN A 106 19.20 3.91 0.11
CA GLN A 106 19.99 4.13 1.33
C GLN A 106 19.24 3.68 2.61
N LEU A 107 18.02 3.17 2.45
CA LEU A 107 17.16 2.73 3.55
C LEU A 107 17.35 1.25 3.88
N SER A 108 17.21 0.90 5.16
CA SER A 108 17.04 -0.50 5.56
C SER A 108 15.75 -1.11 5.00
N GLY A 109 15.63 -2.43 4.93
CA GLY A 109 14.44 -3.13 4.46
C GLY A 109 13.18 -2.70 5.22
N GLY A 110 13.24 -2.59 6.54
CA GLY A 110 12.12 -2.11 7.36
C GLY A 110 11.73 -0.66 7.07
N GLN A 111 12.71 0.22 6.80
CA GLN A 111 12.43 1.59 6.39
C GLN A 111 11.81 1.64 4.99
N GLN A 112 12.29 0.82 4.04
CA GLN A 112 11.69 0.70 2.71
C GLN A 112 10.23 0.22 2.78
N GLN A 113 9.94 -0.73 3.67
CA GLN A 113 8.57 -1.20 3.93
C GLN A 113 7.67 -0.07 4.44
N ARG A 114 8.16 0.72 5.40
CA ARG A 114 7.42 1.90 5.89
C ARG A 114 7.15 2.93 4.80
N VAL A 115 8.07 3.14 3.87
CA VAL A 115 7.85 3.97 2.67
C VAL A 115 6.74 3.39 1.79
N GLY A 116 6.75 2.08 1.56
CA GLY A 116 5.70 1.37 0.82
C GLY A 116 4.31 1.54 1.45
N ILE A 117 4.24 1.43 2.77
CA ILE A 117 3.00 1.68 3.53
C ILE A 117 2.56 3.14 3.41
N ALA A 118 3.46 4.11 3.62
CA ALA A 118 3.16 5.53 3.48
C ALA A 118 2.65 5.87 2.07
N ARG A 119 3.25 5.29 1.02
CA ARG A 119 2.80 5.42 -0.37
C ARG A 119 1.36 4.90 -0.56
N ALA A 120 1.04 3.73 0.00
CA ALA A 120 -0.31 3.18 -0.08
C ALA A 120 -1.33 4.06 0.65
N LEU A 121 -0.95 4.65 1.79
CA LEU A 121 -1.79 5.57 2.57
C LEU A 121 -2.06 6.91 1.88
N MET A 122 -1.23 7.31 0.89
CA MET A 122 -1.50 8.52 0.09
C MET A 122 -2.78 8.40 -0.73
N GLN A 123 -3.26 7.20 -0.99
CA GLN A 123 -4.53 6.97 -1.69
C GLN A 123 -5.74 7.17 -0.78
N GLU A 124 -5.55 7.32 0.54
CA GLU A 124 -6.63 7.36 1.54
C GLU A 124 -7.59 6.16 1.35
N PRO A 125 -7.04 4.92 1.41
CA PRO A 125 -7.75 3.73 0.99
C PRO A 125 -8.82 3.29 1.99
N GLU A 126 -9.87 2.64 1.49
CA GLU A 126 -10.86 1.90 2.28
C GLU A 126 -10.44 0.44 2.51
N LEU A 127 -9.65 -0.11 1.56
CA LEU A 127 -9.07 -1.46 1.63
C LEU A 127 -7.55 -1.39 1.43
N MET A 128 -6.81 -2.05 2.30
CA MET A 128 -5.37 -2.25 2.18
C MET A 128 -5.07 -3.71 1.84
N LEU A 129 -4.52 -3.96 0.66
CA LEU A 129 -4.02 -5.27 0.26
C LEU A 129 -2.54 -5.36 0.59
N ALA A 130 -2.14 -6.32 1.42
CA ALA A 130 -0.75 -6.51 1.83
C ALA A 130 -0.24 -7.89 1.39
N ASP A 131 0.59 -7.90 0.35
CA ASP A 131 1.18 -9.11 -0.20
C ASP A 131 2.52 -9.40 0.49
N GLU A 132 2.48 -10.31 1.47
CA GLU A 132 3.63 -10.73 2.29
C GLU A 132 4.44 -9.55 2.89
N PRO A 133 3.79 -8.62 3.61
CA PRO A 133 4.41 -7.36 3.98
C PRO A 133 5.60 -7.47 4.95
N VAL A 134 5.88 -8.67 5.43
CA VAL A 134 6.94 -8.93 6.43
C VAL A 134 7.93 -10.02 6.01
N ALA A 135 7.82 -10.57 4.79
CA ALA A 135 8.60 -11.73 4.36
C ALA A 135 10.14 -11.53 4.36
N SER A 136 10.58 -10.28 4.18
CA SER A 136 12.01 -9.92 4.10
C SER A 136 12.52 -9.13 5.29
N LEU A 137 11.79 -9.16 6.42
CA LEU A 137 12.08 -8.36 7.61
C LEU A 137 12.49 -9.25 8.78
N ASP A 138 13.30 -8.69 9.66
CA ASP A 138 13.60 -9.32 10.96
C ASP A 138 12.34 -9.41 11.84
N PRO A 139 12.32 -10.29 12.86
CA PRO A 139 11.13 -10.52 13.68
C PRO A 139 10.59 -9.27 14.38
N ALA A 140 11.47 -8.39 14.90
CA ALA A 140 11.06 -7.19 15.62
C ALA A 140 10.42 -6.16 14.68
N THR A 141 11.01 -5.97 13.50
CA THR A 141 10.45 -5.11 12.44
C THR A 141 9.15 -5.69 11.90
N SER A 142 9.06 -7.00 11.72
CA SER A 142 7.83 -7.69 11.30
C SER A 142 6.69 -7.45 12.28
N ASP A 143 6.92 -7.60 13.58
CA ASP A 143 5.94 -7.33 14.62
C ASP A 143 5.46 -5.86 14.59
N SER A 144 6.41 -4.92 14.44
CA SER A 144 6.10 -3.48 14.32
C SER A 144 5.22 -3.18 13.10
N VAL A 145 5.50 -3.78 11.94
CA VAL A 145 4.70 -3.60 10.71
C VAL A 145 3.30 -4.19 10.91
N MET A 146 3.18 -5.39 11.45
CA MET A 146 1.88 -6.02 11.69
C MET A 146 1.04 -5.25 12.71
N LYS A 147 1.66 -4.75 13.79
CA LYS A 147 0.99 -3.88 14.77
C LYS A 147 0.46 -2.62 14.10
N TYR A 148 1.25 -2.00 13.22
CA TYR A 148 0.83 -0.81 12.50
C TYR A 148 -0.36 -1.10 11.54
N LEU A 149 -0.33 -2.22 10.81
CA LEU A 149 -1.47 -2.62 9.98
C LEU A 149 -2.75 -2.85 10.82
N GLY A 150 -2.61 -3.45 12.00
CA GLY A 150 -3.72 -3.57 12.95
C GLY A 150 -4.26 -2.23 13.46
N GLN A 151 -3.39 -1.23 13.63
CA GLN A 151 -3.79 0.13 13.99
C GLN A 151 -4.59 0.80 12.86
N LEU A 152 -4.17 0.66 11.60
CA LEU A 152 -4.92 1.17 10.44
C LEU A 152 -6.36 0.62 10.41
N ASN A 153 -6.54 -0.65 10.77
CA ASN A 153 -7.87 -1.24 10.86
C ASN A 153 -8.68 -0.65 12.03
N LYS A 154 -8.11 -0.63 13.24
CA LYS A 154 -8.84 -0.28 14.46
C LYS A 154 -9.08 1.22 14.61
N GLU A 155 -8.13 2.05 14.22
CA GLU A 155 -8.16 3.50 14.43
C GLU A 155 -8.71 4.24 13.20
N ASP A 156 -8.36 3.79 11.99
CA ASP A 156 -8.76 4.45 10.74
C ASP A 156 -9.93 3.74 10.03
N GLY A 157 -10.37 2.58 10.51
CA GLY A 157 -11.45 1.81 9.89
C GLY A 157 -11.09 1.19 8.53
N ILE A 158 -9.81 1.12 8.18
CA ILE A 158 -9.34 0.54 6.92
C ILE A 158 -9.43 -0.98 7.00
N THR A 159 -10.12 -1.62 6.07
CA THR A 159 -10.08 -3.08 5.95
C THR A 159 -8.69 -3.52 5.48
N VAL A 160 -8.07 -4.47 6.17
CA VAL A 160 -6.75 -5.00 5.79
C VAL A 160 -6.86 -6.46 5.39
N LEU A 161 -6.53 -6.78 4.14
CA LEU A 161 -6.40 -8.14 3.64
C LEU A 161 -4.92 -8.45 3.41
N CYS A 162 -4.39 -9.38 4.20
CA CYS A 162 -2.96 -9.65 4.25
C CYS A 162 -2.66 -11.12 3.93
N SER A 163 -1.75 -11.36 2.98
CA SER A 163 -1.16 -12.69 2.81
C SER A 163 0.03 -12.88 3.75
N LEU A 164 0.03 -13.97 4.50
CA LEU A 164 1.09 -14.29 5.44
C LEU A 164 1.55 -15.75 5.27
N HIS A 165 2.85 -16.00 5.51
CA HIS A 165 3.41 -17.35 5.66
C HIS A 165 3.56 -17.77 7.12
N PHE A 166 3.69 -16.81 8.04
CA PHE A 166 3.90 -17.06 9.47
C PHE A 166 2.56 -17.18 10.19
N LEU A 167 2.15 -18.43 10.52
CA LEU A 167 0.92 -18.71 11.24
C LEU A 167 0.85 -18.03 12.63
N SER A 168 1.99 -17.84 13.28
CA SER A 168 2.07 -17.14 14.56
C SER A 168 1.62 -15.69 14.46
N LEU A 169 2.02 -14.98 13.39
CA LEU A 169 1.57 -13.62 13.13
C LEU A 169 0.08 -13.59 12.75
N ALA A 170 -0.37 -14.52 11.91
CA ALA A 170 -1.78 -14.60 11.54
C ALA A 170 -2.66 -14.81 12.80
N ARG A 171 -2.31 -15.74 13.68
CA ARG A 171 -3.06 -16.00 14.94
C ARG A 171 -3.07 -14.80 15.89
N ARG A 172 -2.01 -13.98 15.86
CA ARG A 172 -1.87 -12.85 16.79
C ARG A 172 -2.59 -11.60 16.31
N TYR A 173 -2.65 -11.37 14.99
CA TYR A 173 -3.08 -10.10 14.43
C TYR A 173 -4.36 -10.16 13.59
N ALA A 174 -4.75 -11.34 13.09
CA ALA A 174 -5.93 -11.46 12.25
C ALA A 174 -7.21 -11.61 13.07
N ASP A 175 -8.25 -10.88 12.71
CA ASP A 175 -9.60 -11.07 13.23
C ASP A 175 -10.28 -12.26 12.53
N ARG A 176 -9.90 -12.54 11.26
CA ARG A 176 -10.39 -13.67 10.46
C ARG A 176 -9.26 -14.26 9.61
N ILE A 177 -9.22 -15.57 9.51
CA ILE A 177 -8.29 -16.33 8.64
C ILE A 177 -9.13 -17.09 7.60
N ILE A 178 -8.73 -17.03 6.34
CA ILE A 178 -9.36 -17.69 5.19
C ILE A 178 -8.33 -18.53 4.41
#